data_3f309dc626e4523bd10821787c8f3264
#
_entry.id   3f309dc626e4523bd10821787c8f3264
#
_cell.length_a   1.000
_cell.length_b   1.000
_cell.length_c   1.000
_cell.angle_alpha   90.00
_cell.angle_beta   90.00
_cell.angle_gamma   90.00
#
_symmetry.space_group_name_H-M   'P 1'
#
loop_
_entity.id
_entity.type
_entity.pdbx_description
1 polymer ?
#
loop_
_entity_poly.entity_id
_entity_poly.type
_entity_poly.pdbx_seq_one_letter_code
_entity_poly.pdbx_strand_id
1 'polypeptide(L)'
;MTQAAGAQGPLDFLEARILAVLIEKESTTPDAYPLTLNSLGAGCNQKSARDPVLTATESEIQQALENLRQRALVLETYGASGRVLRYAHNLGRVYALPAAAVALLATLALRGAQTINELRANSERLYRFDDSSSVEAYLEELATRNAGALVVRMPKQPGSREHRWAHLLCGEASLPAYQGSSACESSKEASEL
;
A
#
# COMPACT_ATOMS: atom_id res chain seq x y z
N MET A 1 -4.69 -15.12 24.44
CA MET A 1 -3.74 -13.98 24.47
C MET A 1 -3.72 -13.34 23.09
N THR A 2 -4.45 -12.24 22.95
CA THR A 2 -4.57 -11.53 21.66
C THR A 2 -3.36 -10.61 21.56
N GLN A 3 -2.38 -10.97 20.73
CA GLN A 3 -1.29 -10.06 20.40
C GLN A 3 -1.87 -8.88 19.63
N ALA A 4 -1.64 -7.69 20.15
CA ALA A 4 -2.02 -6.45 19.52
C ALA A 4 -1.34 -6.33 18.14
N ALA A 5 -2.12 -6.08 17.09
CA ALA A 5 -1.67 -5.96 15.71
C ALA A 5 -0.67 -4.80 15.45
N GLY A 6 -0.25 -4.08 16.48
CA GLY A 6 0.72 -2.98 16.40
C GLY A 6 2.19 -3.38 16.59
N ALA A 7 2.49 -4.67 16.83
CA ALA A 7 3.86 -5.13 17.14
C ALA A 7 4.59 -5.79 15.96
N GLN A 8 3.98 -5.85 14.79
CA GLN A 8 4.64 -6.38 13.60
C GLN A 8 5.40 -5.24 12.90
N GLY A 9 6.72 -5.41 12.75
CA GLY A 9 7.55 -4.43 12.05
C GLY A 9 7.05 -4.10 10.63
N PRO A 10 7.64 -3.12 9.94
CA PRO A 10 7.22 -2.74 8.59
C PRO A 10 7.32 -3.91 7.62
N LEU A 11 6.51 -3.88 6.59
CA LEU A 11 6.62 -4.78 5.44
C LEU A 11 7.80 -4.37 4.56
N ASP A 12 8.37 -5.30 3.83
CA ASP A 12 9.18 -4.91 2.70
C ASP A 12 8.31 -4.49 1.50
N PHE A 13 8.94 -3.92 0.48
CA PHE A 13 8.22 -3.37 -0.66
C PHE A 13 7.49 -4.45 -1.48
N LEU A 14 8.08 -5.64 -1.63
CA LEU A 14 7.46 -6.75 -2.35
C LEU A 14 6.30 -7.35 -1.55
N GLU A 15 6.43 -7.46 -0.24
CA GLU A 15 5.34 -7.88 0.66
C GLU A 15 4.12 -6.96 0.55
N ALA A 16 4.32 -5.64 0.57
CA ALA A 16 3.25 -4.67 0.38
C ALA A 16 2.62 -4.77 -1.02
N ARG A 17 3.44 -4.98 -2.07
CA ARG A 17 2.97 -5.19 -3.44
C ARG A 17 2.13 -6.46 -3.55
N ILE A 18 2.54 -7.56 -2.95
CA ILE A 18 1.80 -8.83 -2.95
C ILE A 18 0.42 -8.64 -2.32
N LEU A 19 0.36 -8.04 -1.13
CA LEU A 19 -0.92 -7.77 -0.46
C LEU A 19 -1.84 -6.89 -1.31
N ALA A 20 -1.31 -5.83 -1.88
CA ALA A 20 -2.08 -4.92 -2.71
C ALA A 20 -2.61 -5.58 -3.99
N VAL A 21 -1.84 -6.47 -4.62
CA VAL A 21 -2.29 -7.27 -5.78
C VAL A 21 -3.38 -8.24 -5.39
N LEU A 22 -3.26 -8.93 -4.27
CA LEU A 22 -4.29 -9.85 -3.78
C LEU A 22 -5.61 -9.11 -3.52
N ILE A 23 -5.56 -7.94 -2.88
CA ILE A 23 -6.73 -7.09 -2.63
C ILE A 23 -7.36 -6.61 -3.95
N GLU A 24 -6.53 -6.13 -4.89
CA GLU A 24 -7.01 -5.71 -6.21
C GLU A 24 -7.72 -6.85 -6.95
N LYS A 25 -7.12 -8.04 -6.99
CA LYS A 25 -7.64 -9.17 -7.75
C LYS A 25 -8.87 -9.80 -7.13
N GLU A 26 -9.02 -9.75 -5.81
CA GLU A 26 -10.26 -10.14 -5.14
C GLU A 26 -11.46 -9.36 -5.68
N SER A 27 -11.31 -8.05 -5.89
CA SER A 27 -12.38 -7.18 -6.39
C SER A 27 -12.52 -7.19 -7.91
N THR A 28 -11.41 -7.27 -8.65
CA THR A 28 -11.42 -7.08 -10.11
C THR A 28 -11.52 -8.37 -10.91
N THR A 29 -11.08 -9.49 -10.35
CA THR A 29 -11.12 -10.83 -10.98
C THR A 29 -11.51 -11.90 -9.96
N PRO A 30 -12.73 -11.81 -9.38
CA PRO A 30 -13.15 -12.71 -8.29
C PRO A 30 -13.19 -14.18 -8.70
N ASP A 31 -13.48 -14.49 -9.96
CA ASP A 31 -13.51 -15.87 -10.47
C ASP A 31 -12.12 -16.54 -10.47
N ALA A 32 -11.04 -15.73 -10.55
CA ALA A 32 -9.66 -16.21 -10.50
C ALA A 32 -9.06 -16.16 -9.09
N TYR A 33 -9.76 -15.58 -8.13
CA TYR A 33 -9.31 -15.42 -6.75
C TYR A 33 -9.81 -16.57 -5.86
N PRO A 34 -9.02 -17.08 -4.91
CA PRO A 34 -7.64 -16.74 -4.54
C PRO A 34 -6.62 -17.08 -5.65
N LEU A 35 -5.49 -16.36 -5.69
CA LEU A 35 -4.52 -16.43 -6.78
C LEU A 35 -3.53 -17.59 -6.63
N THR A 36 -3.17 -18.20 -7.75
CA THR A 36 -1.98 -19.08 -7.82
C THR A 36 -0.70 -18.26 -7.75
N LEU A 37 0.44 -18.89 -7.44
CA LEU A 37 1.75 -18.23 -7.44
C LEU A 37 2.06 -17.55 -8.79
N ASN A 38 1.78 -18.24 -9.90
CA ASN A 38 2.00 -17.69 -11.23
C ASN A 38 1.13 -16.46 -11.52
N SER A 39 -0.17 -16.51 -11.19
CA SER A 39 -1.08 -15.37 -11.36
C SER A 39 -0.70 -14.18 -10.47
N LEU A 40 -0.25 -14.47 -9.24
CA LEU A 40 0.23 -13.45 -8.32
C LEU A 40 1.50 -12.77 -8.86
N GLY A 41 2.46 -13.56 -9.36
CA GLY A 41 3.69 -13.05 -9.97
C GLY A 41 3.41 -12.14 -11.18
N ALA A 42 2.50 -12.55 -12.05
CA ALA A 42 2.05 -11.72 -13.16
C ALA A 42 1.40 -10.41 -12.69
N GLY A 43 0.61 -10.46 -11.62
CA GLY A 43 -0.01 -9.26 -11.01
C GLY A 43 1.01 -8.32 -10.37
N CYS A 44 2.02 -8.85 -9.68
CA CYS A 44 3.10 -8.05 -9.07
C CYS A 44 3.96 -7.34 -10.12
N ASN A 45 4.27 -8.02 -11.21
CA ASN A 45 5.14 -7.54 -12.29
C ASN A 45 4.37 -6.83 -13.42
N GLN A 46 3.08 -6.58 -13.25
CA GLN A 46 2.27 -5.86 -14.22
C GLN A 46 2.88 -4.50 -14.54
N LYS A 47 2.91 -4.11 -15.83
CA LYS A 47 3.54 -2.85 -16.26
C LYS A 47 2.63 -1.63 -16.15
N SER A 48 1.32 -1.83 -16.11
CA SER A 48 0.34 -0.76 -15.97
C SER A 48 -0.23 -0.70 -14.56
N ALA A 49 -0.64 0.48 -14.11
CA ALA A 49 -1.23 0.70 -12.79
C ALA A 49 -0.35 0.23 -11.62
N ARG A 50 0.96 0.33 -11.79
CA ARG A 50 2.00 0.00 -10.81
C ARG A 50 3.07 1.09 -10.80
N ASP A 51 3.44 1.55 -9.63
CA ASP A 51 4.53 2.48 -9.42
C ASP A 51 5.30 2.09 -8.14
N PRO A 52 6.56 1.72 -8.24
CA PRO A 52 7.32 1.41 -9.46
C PRO A 52 6.89 0.08 -10.11
N VAL A 53 7.23 -0.12 -11.37
CA VAL A 53 7.13 -1.43 -12.02
C VAL A 53 8.19 -2.36 -11.45
N LEU A 54 7.79 -3.60 -11.15
CA LEU A 54 8.69 -4.63 -10.60
C LEU A 54 8.97 -5.72 -11.63
N THR A 55 10.08 -6.42 -11.39
CA THR A 55 10.48 -7.65 -12.09
C THR A 55 10.89 -8.70 -11.06
N ALA A 56 10.02 -8.96 -10.08
CA ALA A 56 10.26 -9.94 -9.04
C ALA A 56 10.27 -11.36 -9.60
N THR A 57 11.23 -12.15 -9.17
CA THR A 57 11.32 -13.57 -9.50
C THR A 57 10.32 -14.38 -8.69
N GLU A 58 10.02 -15.59 -9.16
CA GLU A 58 9.14 -16.51 -8.43
C GLU A 58 9.68 -16.83 -7.02
N SER A 59 11.00 -17.01 -6.89
CA SER A 59 11.66 -17.26 -5.61
C SER A 59 11.52 -16.10 -4.62
N GLU A 60 11.66 -14.87 -5.08
CA GLU A 60 11.45 -13.68 -4.24
C GLU A 60 10.00 -13.57 -3.77
N ILE A 61 9.05 -13.85 -4.65
CA ILE A 61 7.61 -13.86 -4.31
C ILE A 61 7.29 -14.96 -3.31
N GLN A 62 7.85 -16.16 -3.47
CA GLN A 62 7.67 -17.27 -2.52
C GLN A 62 8.22 -16.92 -1.13
N GLN A 63 9.39 -16.28 -1.07
CA GLN A 63 9.97 -15.87 0.21
C GLN A 63 9.11 -14.78 0.89
N ALA A 64 8.63 -13.80 0.13
CA ALA A 64 7.75 -12.75 0.66
C ALA A 64 6.41 -13.33 1.13
N LEU A 65 5.84 -14.30 0.39
CA LEU A 65 4.62 -15.01 0.80
C LEU A 65 4.81 -15.77 2.12
N GLU A 66 5.94 -16.44 2.31
CA GLU A 66 6.25 -17.13 3.56
C GLU A 66 6.29 -16.17 4.75
N ASN A 67 6.95 -15.01 4.59
CA ASN A 67 6.99 -13.96 5.61
C ASN A 67 5.58 -13.43 5.93
N LEU A 68 4.76 -13.18 4.91
CA LEU A 68 3.38 -12.72 5.07
C LEU A 68 2.49 -13.76 5.74
N ARG A 69 2.70 -15.04 5.42
CA ARG A 69 1.98 -16.16 6.04
C ARG A 69 2.30 -16.28 7.53
N GLN A 70 3.57 -16.15 7.91
CA GLN A 70 3.99 -16.15 9.32
C GLN A 70 3.36 -14.98 10.11
N ARG A 71 3.06 -13.89 9.45
CA ARG A 71 2.37 -12.71 10.01
C ARG A 71 0.84 -12.81 9.91
N ALA A 72 0.30 -13.92 9.43
CA ALA A 72 -1.12 -14.15 9.17
C ALA A 72 -1.76 -13.13 8.19
N LEU A 73 -0.95 -12.39 7.41
CA LEU A 73 -1.40 -11.41 6.42
C LEU A 73 -1.83 -12.06 5.10
N VAL A 74 -1.33 -13.28 4.83
CA VAL A 74 -1.73 -14.12 3.70
C VAL A 74 -2.19 -15.46 4.22
N LEU A 75 -3.27 -15.96 3.62
CA LEU A 75 -3.84 -17.28 3.87
C LEU A 75 -3.61 -18.16 2.66
N GLU A 76 -3.24 -19.41 2.91
CA GLU A 76 -3.10 -20.45 1.89
C GLU A 76 -4.35 -21.32 1.83
N THR A 77 -4.78 -21.65 0.64
CA THR A 77 -5.90 -22.56 0.39
C THR A 77 -5.62 -23.40 -0.84
N TYR A 78 -6.21 -24.59 -0.90
CA TYR A 78 -6.19 -25.42 -2.09
C TYR A 78 -7.47 -25.19 -2.89
N GLY A 79 -7.32 -25.05 -4.21
CA GLY A 79 -8.46 -24.95 -5.10
C GLY A 79 -9.36 -26.19 -5.06
N ALA A 80 -10.51 -26.12 -5.69
CA ALA A 80 -11.50 -27.22 -5.72
C ALA A 80 -10.93 -28.58 -6.18
N SER A 81 -9.88 -28.57 -7.01
CA SER A 81 -9.15 -29.77 -7.42
C SER A 81 -8.17 -30.31 -6.38
N GLY A 82 -7.93 -29.60 -5.28
CA GLY A 82 -7.01 -29.97 -4.20
C GLY A 82 -5.52 -30.03 -4.56
N ARG A 83 -5.13 -29.64 -5.78
CA ARG A 83 -3.76 -29.82 -6.28
C ARG A 83 -2.93 -28.55 -6.37
N VAL A 84 -3.55 -27.40 -6.43
CA VAL A 84 -2.86 -26.12 -6.64
C VAL A 84 -3.06 -25.23 -5.45
N LEU A 85 -1.95 -24.80 -4.86
CA LEU A 85 -1.93 -23.84 -3.75
C LEU A 85 -2.32 -22.45 -4.25
N ARG A 86 -3.18 -21.78 -3.51
CA ARG A 86 -3.69 -20.46 -3.81
C ARG A 86 -3.57 -19.55 -2.58
N TYR A 87 -3.45 -18.27 -2.81
CA TYR A 87 -3.19 -17.25 -1.80
C TYR A 87 -4.31 -16.21 -1.76
N ALA A 88 -4.72 -15.88 -0.54
CA ALA A 88 -5.70 -14.83 -0.24
C ALA A 88 -5.11 -13.86 0.78
N HIS A 89 -5.45 -12.57 0.69
CA HIS A 89 -5.05 -11.61 1.71
C HIS A 89 -5.92 -11.72 2.97
N ASN A 90 -5.36 -11.30 4.09
CA ASN A 90 -6.05 -11.23 5.38
C ASN A 90 -5.85 -9.86 6.06
N LEU A 91 -5.47 -8.84 5.29
CA LEU A 91 -5.07 -7.53 5.81
C LEU A 91 -6.16 -6.89 6.67
N GLY A 92 -7.40 -6.89 6.18
CA GLY A 92 -8.52 -6.28 6.88
C GLY A 92 -8.79 -6.87 8.26
N ARG A 93 -8.61 -8.19 8.42
CA ARG A 93 -8.74 -8.86 9.73
C ARG A 93 -7.59 -8.54 10.67
N VAL A 94 -6.35 -8.65 10.17
CA VAL A 94 -5.14 -8.47 10.99
C VAL A 94 -5.06 -7.04 11.53
N TYR A 95 -5.39 -6.06 10.68
CA TYR A 95 -5.37 -4.64 11.07
C TYR A 95 -6.71 -4.10 11.56
N ALA A 96 -7.77 -4.92 11.60
CA ALA A 96 -9.12 -4.53 11.98
C ALA A 96 -9.63 -3.32 11.15
N LEU A 97 -9.58 -3.46 9.81
CA LEU A 97 -9.93 -2.41 8.86
C LEU A 97 -11.20 -2.74 8.07
N PRO A 98 -12.06 -1.74 7.81
CA PRO A 98 -13.17 -1.89 6.87
C PRO A 98 -12.66 -1.99 5.41
N ALA A 99 -13.50 -2.53 4.53
CA ALA A 99 -13.16 -2.74 3.12
C ALA A 99 -12.73 -1.45 2.39
N ALA A 100 -13.34 -0.31 2.72
CA ALA A 100 -12.97 0.99 2.17
C ALA A 100 -11.51 1.36 2.49
N ALA A 101 -11.09 1.19 3.74
CA ALA A 101 -9.72 1.46 4.18
C ALA A 101 -8.71 0.50 3.52
N VAL A 102 -9.06 -0.78 3.41
CA VAL A 102 -8.24 -1.79 2.71
C VAL A 102 -8.04 -1.41 1.25
N ALA A 103 -9.08 -0.95 0.56
CA ALA A 103 -9.01 -0.51 -0.83
C ALA A 103 -8.09 0.71 -1.02
N LEU A 104 -8.14 1.69 -0.12
CA LEU A 104 -7.24 2.86 -0.16
C LEU A 104 -5.78 2.45 0.05
N LEU A 105 -5.50 1.61 1.04
CA LEU A 105 -4.14 1.11 1.28
C LEU A 105 -3.59 0.34 0.08
N ALA A 106 -4.38 -0.53 -0.52
CA ALA A 106 -3.98 -1.26 -1.71
C ALA A 106 -3.69 -0.33 -2.89
N THR A 107 -4.54 0.67 -3.11
CA THR A 107 -4.36 1.66 -4.18
C THR A 107 -3.08 2.48 -3.99
N LEU A 108 -2.77 2.90 -2.76
CA LEU A 108 -1.52 3.60 -2.42
C LEU A 108 -0.30 2.69 -2.60
N ALA A 109 -0.38 1.42 -2.19
CA ALA A 109 0.73 0.47 -2.32
C ALA A 109 1.00 0.07 -3.78
N LEU A 110 -0.01 0.10 -4.65
CA LEU A 110 0.16 -0.19 -6.08
C LEU A 110 0.71 0.99 -6.87
N ARG A 111 0.27 2.21 -6.57
CA ARG A 111 0.47 3.39 -7.41
C ARG A 111 1.32 4.50 -6.76
N GLY A 112 1.74 4.32 -5.52
CA GLY A 112 2.48 5.33 -4.77
C GLY A 112 1.60 6.44 -4.20
N ALA A 113 2.23 7.55 -3.82
CA ALA A 113 1.56 8.68 -3.19
C ALA A 113 0.60 9.39 -4.15
N GLN A 114 -0.62 9.66 -3.69
CA GLN A 114 -1.71 10.20 -4.50
C GLN A 114 -2.48 11.29 -3.76
N THR A 115 -3.10 12.20 -4.52
CA THR A 115 -4.10 13.14 -4.00
C THR A 115 -5.41 12.41 -3.70
N ILE A 116 -6.32 13.03 -2.96
CA ILE A 116 -7.64 12.45 -2.64
C ILE A 116 -8.43 12.14 -3.93
N ASN A 117 -8.38 13.04 -4.91
CA ASN A 117 -9.09 12.86 -6.17
C ASN A 117 -8.50 11.71 -7.01
N GLU A 118 -7.17 11.61 -7.06
CA GLU A 118 -6.49 10.48 -7.71
C GLU A 118 -6.83 9.14 -7.02
N LEU A 119 -6.81 9.11 -5.67
CA LEU A 119 -7.18 7.93 -4.90
C LEU A 119 -8.61 7.51 -5.16
N ARG A 120 -9.56 8.44 -5.14
CA ARG A 120 -10.97 8.14 -5.42
C ARG A 120 -11.14 7.50 -6.79
N ALA A 121 -10.53 8.09 -7.82
CA ALA A 121 -10.61 7.56 -9.19
C ALA A 121 -9.92 6.20 -9.33
N ASN A 122 -8.73 6.03 -8.76
CA ASN A 122 -7.92 4.82 -8.90
C ASN A 122 -8.43 3.64 -8.05
N SER A 123 -9.20 3.90 -6.99
CA SER A 123 -9.78 2.87 -6.12
C SER A 123 -11.19 2.43 -6.54
N GLU A 124 -11.80 3.05 -7.54
CA GLU A 124 -13.21 2.82 -7.90
C GLU A 124 -13.57 1.35 -8.16
N ARG A 125 -12.63 0.58 -8.74
CA ARG A 125 -12.83 -0.85 -9.01
C ARG A 125 -12.67 -1.74 -7.77
N LEU A 126 -12.06 -1.23 -6.70
CA LEU A 126 -11.87 -1.94 -5.44
C LEU A 126 -12.98 -1.59 -4.44
N TYR A 127 -13.28 -0.30 -4.35
CA TYR A 127 -14.33 0.24 -3.50
C TYR A 127 -14.82 1.58 -4.07
N ARG A 128 -16.12 1.73 -4.22
CA ARG A 128 -16.72 2.96 -4.74
C ARG A 128 -17.00 3.93 -3.61
N PHE A 129 -16.31 5.05 -3.60
CA PHE A 129 -16.55 6.16 -2.67
C PHE A 129 -17.57 7.13 -3.25
N ASP A 130 -18.51 7.60 -2.44
CA ASP A 130 -19.53 8.54 -2.87
C ASP A 130 -18.94 9.88 -3.29
N ASP A 131 -18.01 10.39 -2.49
CA ASP A 131 -17.33 11.66 -2.73
C ASP A 131 -15.87 11.66 -2.20
N SER A 132 -15.17 12.77 -2.42
CA SER A 132 -13.80 12.97 -1.94
C SER A 132 -13.73 13.12 -0.42
N SER A 133 -14.78 13.60 0.23
CA SER A 133 -14.84 13.76 1.68
C SER A 133 -14.85 12.40 2.39
N SER A 134 -15.53 11.41 1.79
CA SER A 134 -15.51 10.04 2.29
C SER A 134 -14.09 9.43 2.24
N VAL A 135 -13.35 9.68 1.16
CA VAL A 135 -11.94 9.25 1.06
C VAL A 135 -11.09 9.92 2.13
N GLU A 136 -11.24 11.23 2.31
CA GLU A 136 -10.50 12.00 3.32
C GLU A 136 -10.77 11.48 4.73
N ALA A 137 -12.02 11.20 5.08
CA ALA A 137 -12.39 10.67 6.39
C ALA A 137 -11.69 9.33 6.70
N TYR A 138 -11.67 8.40 5.76
CA TYR A 138 -10.93 7.13 5.94
C TYR A 138 -9.42 7.32 6.03
N LEU A 139 -8.84 8.26 5.27
CA LEU A 139 -7.42 8.56 5.36
C LEU A 139 -7.04 9.16 6.71
N GLU A 140 -7.85 10.08 7.25
CA GLU A 140 -7.65 10.65 8.59
C GLU A 140 -7.78 9.58 9.69
N GLU A 141 -8.74 8.67 9.59
CA GLU A 141 -8.85 7.53 10.51
C GLU A 141 -7.60 6.64 10.45
N LEU A 142 -7.10 6.34 9.23
CA LEU A 142 -5.89 5.54 9.04
C LEU A 142 -4.63 6.24 9.56
N ALA A 143 -4.57 7.57 9.50
CA ALA A 143 -3.45 8.37 9.98
C ALA A 143 -3.43 8.55 11.51
N THR A 144 -4.60 8.50 12.15
CA THR A 144 -4.76 8.77 13.59
C THR A 144 -5.06 7.53 14.42
N ARG A 145 -4.87 6.33 13.87
CA ARG A 145 -5.15 5.07 14.57
C ARG A 145 -4.31 4.91 15.84
N ASN A 146 -4.94 4.51 16.93
CA ASN A 146 -4.25 4.18 18.19
C ASN A 146 -3.26 3.00 18.04
N ALA A 147 -3.55 2.06 17.13
CA ALA A 147 -2.69 0.90 16.86
C ALA A 147 -1.50 1.22 15.93
N GLY A 148 -1.30 2.48 15.59
CA GLY A 148 -0.28 2.97 14.67
C GLY A 148 -0.85 3.44 13.33
N ALA A 149 -0.31 4.55 12.84
CA ALA A 149 -0.69 5.13 11.57
C ALA A 149 -0.35 4.19 10.40
N LEU A 150 -1.25 4.08 9.44
CA LEU A 150 -1.06 3.28 8.21
C LEU A 150 -0.93 4.14 6.96
N VAL A 151 -1.25 5.42 7.07
CA VAL A 151 -1.03 6.42 6.03
C VAL A 151 -0.50 7.71 6.63
N VAL A 152 0.10 8.54 5.80
CA VAL A 152 0.57 9.87 6.16
C VAL A 152 0.22 10.87 5.07
N ARG A 153 -0.16 12.06 5.51
CA ARG A 153 -0.36 13.21 4.63
C ARG A 153 0.99 13.87 4.36
N MET A 154 1.42 13.83 3.11
CA MET A 154 2.70 14.37 2.67
C MET A 154 2.66 15.91 2.65
N PRO A 155 3.81 16.59 2.87
CA PRO A 155 3.92 18.02 2.62
C PRO A 155 3.51 18.38 1.20
N LYS A 156 2.97 19.60 1.00
CA LYS A 156 2.67 20.07 -0.35
C LYS A 156 3.93 20.20 -1.17
N GLN A 157 3.88 19.70 -2.39
CA GLN A 157 4.95 19.94 -3.36
C GLN A 157 4.88 21.39 -3.89
N PRO A 158 6.02 22.00 -4.22
CA PRO A 158 6.04 23.31 -4.85
C PRO A 158 5.15 23.34 -6.10
N GLY A 159 4.25 24.33 -6.17
CA GLY A 159 3.29 24.45 -7.28
C GLY A 159 2.06 23.55 -7.19
N SER A 160 1.97 22.66 -6.21
CA SER A 160 0.77 21.83 -6.00
C SER A 160 -0.25 22.53 -5.11
N ARG A 161 -1.53 22.41 -5.46
CA ARG A 161 -2.64 22.91 -4.64
C ARG A 161 -3.10 21.91 -3.59
N GLU A 162 -2.85 20.62 -3.81
CA GLU A 162 -3.32 19.51 -3.01
C GLU A 162 -2.18 18.78 -2.33
N HIS A 163 -2.47 18.20 -1.17
CA HIS A 163 -1.59 17.25 -0.50
C HIS A 163 -1.70 15.87 -1.14
N ARG A 164 -0.61 15.11 -1.10
CA ARG A 164 -0.60 13.69 -1.42
C ARG A 164 -0.61 12.88 -0.13
N TRP A 165 -1.17 11.69 -0.21
CA TRP A 165 -1.16 10.70 0.85
C TRP A 165 -0.30 9.52 0.44
N ALA A 166 0.43 8.96 1.38
CA ALA A 166 1.26 7.78 1.18
C ALA A 166 0.93 6.73 2.26
N HIS A 167 1.09 5.44 1.93
CA HIS A 167 0.96 4.39 2.94
C HIS A 167 2.23 4.26 3.78
N LEU A 168 2.06 3.77 5.01
CA LEU A 168 3.14 3.49 5.96
C LEU A 168 3.36 1.99 6.19
N LEU A 169 2.83 1.13 5.35
CA LEU A 169 3.00 -0.33 5.47
C LEU A 169 4.47 -0.75 5.48
N CYS A 170 5.30 -0.03 4.72
CA CYS A 170 6.76 -0.25 4.66
C CYS A 170 7.55 0.67 5.60
N GLY A 171 6.88 1.38 6.51
CA GLY A 171 7.47 2.36 7.41
C GLY A 171 7.74 3.72 6.76
N GLU A 172 8.10 4.70 7.58
CA GLU A 172 8.34 6.08 7.13
C GLU A 172 9.58 6.21 6.25
N ALA A 173 10.59 5.35 6.44
CA ALA A 173 11.82 5.37 5.65
C ALA A 173 11.60 5.05 4.16
N SER A 174 10.47 4.44 3.81
CA SER A 174 10.11 4.12 2.42
C SER A 174 9.36 5.25 1.70
N LEU A 175 9.05 6.34 2.40
CA LEU A 175 8.39 7.49 1.79
C LEU A 175 9.29 8.15 0.75
N PRO A 176 8.73 8.62 -0.38
CA PRO A 176 9.51 9.36 -1.35
C PRO A 176 10.14 10.59 -0.68
N ALA A 177 11.46 10.73 -0.79
CA ALA A 177 12.18 11.85 -0.25
C ALA A 177 11.66 13.14 -0.91
N TYR A 178 11.06 14.03 -0.14
CA TYR A 178 10.74 15.36 -0.58
C TYR A 178 12.05 16.14 -0.73
N GLN A 179 12.49 16.36 -1.96
CA GLN A 179 13.53 17.33 -2.25
C GLN A 179 12.94 18.74 -2.14
N GLY A 180 12.73 19.18 -0.90
CA GLY A 180 12.59 20.58 -0.59
C GLY A 180 13.94 21.22 -0.89
N SER A 181 13.98 22.10 -1.90
CA SER A 181 15.12 22.96 -2.11
C SER A 181 15.34 23.79 -0.83
N SER A 182 16.30 23.37 -0.01
CA SER A 182 16.93 24.27 0.93
C SER A 182 17.72 25.28 0.09
N ALA A 183 17.08 26.36 -0.28
CA ALA A 183 17.80 27.57 -0.66
C ALA A 183 18.62 27.96 0.57
N CYS A 184 19.89 27.60 0.54
CA CYS A 184 20.87 28.13 1.42
C CYS A 184 20.96 29.63 1.16
N GLU A 185 20.34 30.42 2.00
CA GLU A 185 20.69 31.82 2.16
C GLU A 185 22.09 31.89 2.75
N SER A 186 23.09 31.91 1.90
CA SER A 186 24.40 32.38 2.29
C SER A 186 24.34 33.87 2.48
N SER A 187 24.21 34.27 3.73
CA SER A 187 24.46 35.60 4.23
C SER A 187 25.81 36.11 3.68
N LYS A 188 25.70 37.14 2.86
CA LYS A 188 26.81 38.06 2.58
C LYS A 188 27.09 38.85 3.84
N GLU A 189 28.06 38.49 4.59
CA GLU A 189 28.74 39.46 5.47
C GLU A 189 29.83 40.17 4.67
N ALA A 190 29.54 41.44 4.45
CA ALA A 190 30.50 42.40 4.01
C ALA A 190 31.56 42.62 5.11
N SER A 191 32.78 42.46 4.79
CA SER A 191 33.89 42.99 5.58
C SER A 191 34.48 44.16 4.83
N GLU A 192 34.15 45.34 5.28
CA GLU A 192 34.97 46.53 5.07
C GLU A 192 36.13 46.47 6.07
N LEU A 193 37.31 46.59 5.54
CA LEU A 193 38.38 47.48 5.99
C LEU A 193 39.64 47.19 5.18
#